data_c09683ef5e8f7f2cca25b3acea8c30d2
#
_entry.id   c09683ef5e8f7f2cca25b3acea8c30d2
#
_cell.length_a   1.000
_cell.length_b   1.000
_cell.length_c   1.000
_cell.angle_alpha   90.00
_cell.angle_beta   90.00
_cell.angle_gamma   90.00
#
_symmetry.space_group_name_H-M   'P 1'
#
loop_
_entity.id
_entity.type
_entity.pdbx_description
1 polymer ?
#
loop_
_entity_poly.entity_id
_entity_poly.type
_entity_poly.pdbx_seq_one_letter_code
_entity_poly.pdbx_strand_id
1 'polypeptide(L)'
;MNRLAAILPPTNVLVDVDATSKKRAFEQAGLLFENQHAIARATVADNLFARERLGSTGLGHGVAIPHGRIKGLKNPLAAVLRVQQPIPFDAPDDEPVVLLIFLLVPEAATQRHLEILSEIAEMLSDRELRERLKTEGDAAKVHELIANWEPLKSVA
;
A
#
# COMPACT_ATOMS: atom_id res chain seq x y z
N MET A 1 -7.17 15.86 -7.14
CA MET A 1 -6.16 14.88 -6.68
C MET A 1 -6.70 14.12 -5.48
N ASN A 2 -6.57 12.81 -5.47
CA ASN A 2 -7.01 12.03 -4.31
C ASN A 2 -5.96 12.06 -3.19
N ARG A 3 -6.36 11.60 -2.00
CA ARG A 3 -5.48 11.63 -0.81
C ARG A 3 -4.25 10.74 -0.96
N LEU A 4 -4.43 9.58 -1.59
CA LEU A 4 -3.30 8.65 -1.78
C LEU A 4 -2.25 9.27 -2.72
N ALA A 5 -2.68 9.86 -3.83
CA ALA A 5 -1.77 10.49 -4.78
C ALA A 5 -0.92 11.58 -4.13
N ALA A 6 -1.51 12.32 -3.19
CA ALA A 6 -0.82 13.40 -2.49
C ALA A 6 0.35 12.92 -1.63
N ILE A 7 0.36 11.63 -1.24
CA ILE A 7 1.39 11.06 -0.37
C ILE A 7 2.17 9.92 -1.04
N LEU A 8 1.99 9.76 -2.34
CA LEU A 8 2.63 8.69 -3.12
C LEU A 8 3.54 9.28 -4.21
N PRO A 9 4.81 9.54 -3.90
CA PRO A 9 5.76 9.96 -4.95
C PRO A 9 5.92 8.87 -6.01
N PRO A 10 6.18 9.23 -7.27
CA PRO A 10 6.38 8.23 -8.35
C PRO A 10 7.49 7.22 -8.04
N THR A 11 8.54 7.64 -7.32
CA THR A 11 9.65 6.77 -6.90
C THR A 11 9.22 5.68 -5.92
N ASN A 12 8.03 5.80 -5.33
CA ASN A 12 7.51 4.85 -4.36
C ASN A 12 6.60 3.79 -4.99
N VAL A 13 6.58 3.69 -6.32
CA VAL A 13 5.81 2.67 -7.03
C VAL A 13 6.78 1.70 -7.70
N LEU A 14 6.78 0.45 -7.28
CA LEU A 14 7.62 -0.62 -7.83
C LEU A 14 6.76 -1.75 -8.36
N VAL A 15 7.10 -2.23 -9.56
CA VAL A 15 6.47 -3.40 -10.17
C VAL A 15 7.49 -4.50 -10.35
N ASP A 16 7.03 -5.73 -10.60
CA ASP A 16 7.89 -6.90 -10.79
C ASP A 16 8.85 -7.13 -9.63
N VAL A 17 8.39 -6.86 -8.41
CA VAL A 17 9.21 -7.04 -7.22
C VAL A 17 9.38 -8.54 -6.92
N ASP A 18 10.64 -8.97 -6.77
CA ASP A 18 10.94 -10.35 -6.41
C ASP A 18 10.83 -10.54 -4.90
N ALA A 19 9.63 -10.84 -4.45
CA ALA A 19 9.37 -11.15 -3.05
C ALA A 19 8.43 -12.35 -3.00
N THR A 20 8.82 -13.40 -2.29
CA THR A 20 8.10 -14.66 -2.29
C THR A 20 7.27 -14.89 -1.02
N SER A 21 7.25 -13.93 -0.12
CA SER A 21 6.51 -14.03 1.14
C SER A 21 6.11 -12.65 1.63
N LYS A 22 5.14 -12.61 2.54
CA LYS A 22 4.74 -11.39 3.23
C LYS A 22 5.96 -10.71 3.89
N LYS A 23 6.79 -11.51 4.56
CA LYS A 23 8.01 -11.00 5.21
C LYS A 23 8.93 -10.30 4.22
N ARG A 24 9.20 -10.94 3.06
CA ARG A 24 10.07 -10.36 2.04
C ARG A 24 9.48 -9.10 1.43
N ALA A 25 8.17 -9.08 1.20
CA ALA A 25 7.51 -7.88 0.70
C ALA A 25 7.64 -6.72 1.68
N PHE A 26 7.46 -6.96 2.96
CA PHE A 26 7.59 -5.94 4.00
C PHE A 26 9.04 -5.46 4.13
N GLU A 27 10.01 -6.35 3.98
CA GLU A 27 11.43 -5.97 3.95
C GLU A 27 11.76 -5.08 2.76
N GLN A 28 11.19 -5.39 1.58
CA GLN A 28 11.37 -4.57 0.39
C GLN A 28 10.76 -3.17 0.57
N ALA A 29 9.59 -3.09 1.20
CA ALA A 29 8.97 -1.82 1.52
C ALA A 29 9.85 -1.01 2.48
N GLY A 30 10.39 -1.66 3.51
CA GLY A 30 11.31 -1.03 4.45
C GLY A 30 12.52 -0.44 3.75
N LEU A 31 13.09 -1.19 2.82
CA LEU A 31 14.25 -0.75 2.04
C LEU A 31 13.92 0.47 1.18
N LEU A 32 12.74 0.46 0.55
CA LEU A 32 12.27 1.61 -0.25
C LEU A 32 12.16 2.86 0.61
N PHE A 33 11.50 2.77 1.74
CA PHE A 33 11.32 3.92 2.64
C PHE A 33 12.64 4.43 3.20
N GLU A 34 13.59 3.53 3.47
CA GLU A 34 14.91 3.95 3.93
C GLU A 34 15.68 4.67 2.82
N ASN A 35 15.70 4.12 1.61
CA ASN A 35 16.43 4.70 0.49
C ASN A 35 15.84 6.01 -0.02
N GLN A 36 14.52 6.13 -0.02
CA GLN A 36 13.84 7.29 -0.59
C GLN A 36 13.49 8.35 0.44
N HIS A 37 13.34 7.98 1.70
CA HIS A 37 12.78 8.87 2.72
C HIS A 37 13.57 8.89 4.04
N ALA A 38 14.70 8.20 4.10
CA ALA A 38 15.57 8.15 5.27
C ALA A 38 14.87 7.64 6.55
N ILE A 39 13.91 6.73 6.40
CA ILE A 39 13.26 6.08 7.53
C ILE A 39 13.91 4.70 7.69
N ALA A 40 14.43 4.39 8.88
CA ALA A 40 15.14 3.14 9.12
C ALA A 40 14.28 1.93 8.71
N ARG A 41 14.84 1.05 7.87
CA ARG A 41 14.13 -0.12 7.36
C ARG A 41 13.57 -1.03 8.45
N ALA A 42 14.32 -1.20 9.54
CA ALA A 42 13.87 -2.02 10.66
C ALA A 42 12.65 -1.40 11.35
N THR A 43 12.64 -0.09 11.51
CA THR A 43 11.49 0.63 12.09
C THR A 43 10.24 0.42 11.24
N VAL A 44 10.36 0.54 9.93
CA VAL A 44 9.24 0.32 9.00
C VAL A 44 8.74 -1.12 9.11
N ALA A 45 9.63 -2.09 8.94
CA ALA A 45 9.25 -3.50 8.96
C ALA A 45 8.61 -3.90 10.30
N ASP A 46 9.20 -3.49 11.42
CA ASP A 46 8.70 -3.84 12.75
C ASP A 46 7.29 -3.30 13.00
N ASN A 47 7.02 -2.07 12.56
CA ASN A 47 5.70 -1.46 12.74
C ASN A 47 4.65 -2.06 11.80
N LEU A 48 5.03 -2.38 10.57
CA LEU A 48 4.14 -3.09 9.64
C LEU A 48 3.77 -4.46 10.19
N PHE A 49 4.74 -5.22 10.71
CA PHE A 49 4.48 -6.53 11.29
C PHE A 49 3.68 -6.45 12.58
N ALA A 50 3.90 -5.43 13.40
CA ALA A 50 3.13 -5.25 14.63
C ALA A 50 1.64 -5.11 14.32
N ARG A 51 1.28 -4.38 13.25
CA ARG A 51 -0.11 -4.25 12.80
C ARG A 51 -0.62 -5.56 12.18
N GLU A 52 0.18 -6.21 11.36
CA GLU A 52 -0.23 -7.42 10.63
C GLU A 52 -0.50 -8.59 11.59
N ARG A 53 0.20 -8.67 12.70
CA ARG A 53 -0.04 -9.70 13.72
C ARG A 53 -1.41 -9.59 14.39
N LEU A 54 -2.02 -8.40 14.36
CA LEU A 54 -3.36 -8.19 14.92
C LEU A 54 -4.45 -8.73 13.99
N GLY A 55 -4.12 -8.94 12.74
CA GLY A 55 -5.05 -9.42 11.72
C GLY A 55 -4.56 -9.00 10.34
N SER A 56 -4.80 -9.83 9.34
CA SER A 56 -4.35 -9.56 7.98
C SER A 56 -4.92 -8.26 7.44
N THR A 57 -4.07 -7.49 6.76
CA THR A 57 -4.47 -6.29 6.03
C THR A 57 -4.86 -6.59 4.59
N GLY A 58 -4.97 -7.86 4.23
CA GLY A 58 -5.51 -8.27 2.94
C GLY A 58 -6.98 -7.89 2.80
N LEU A 59 -7.35 -7.39 1.61
CA LEU A 59 -8.72 -7.00 1.31
C LEU A 59 -9.48 -8.04 0.49
N GLY A 60 -8.80 -9.11 0.09
CA GLY A 60 -9.31 -10.03 -0.91
C GLY A 60 -8.95 -9.55 -2.31
N HIS A 61 -9.28 -10.37 -3.31
CA HIS A 61 -9.04 -10.06 -4.73
C HIS A 61 -7.57 -9.79 -5.08
N GLY A 62 -6.64 -10.32 -4.28
CA GLY A 62 -5.21 -10.20 -4.55
C GLY A 62 -4.58 -8.87 -4.13
N VAL A 63 -5.25 -8.06 -3.31
CA VAL A 63 -4.75 -6.76 -2.88
C VAL A 63 -4.71 -6.65 -1.35
N ALA A 64 -3.79 -5.83 -0.84
CA ALA A 64 -3.63 -5.62 0.60
C ALA A 64 -3.21 -4.18 0.88
N ILE A 65 -3.50 -3.70 2.10
CA ILE A 65 -3.11 -2.37 2.57
C ILE A 65 -2.32 -2.50 3.88
N PRO A 66 -1.06 -2.99 3.83
CA PRO A 66 -0.24 -3.02 5.03
C PRO A 66 0.03 -1.59 5.51
N HIS A 67 -0.10 -1.35 6.82
CA HIS A 67 0.10 -0.01 7.36
C HIS A 67 0.65 -0.06 8.78
N GLY A 68 1.23 1.04 9.20
CA GLY A 68 1.81 1.14 10.53
C GLY A 68 2.04 2.57 10.94
N ARG A 69 2.21 2.77 12.25
CA ARG A 69 2.50 4.08 12.84
C ARG A 69 4.00 4.21 13.03
N ILE A 70 4.55 5.35 12.60
CA ILE A 70 5.99 5.59 12.67
C ILE A 70 6.27 6.79 13.57
N LYS A 71 6.99 6.55 14.66
CA LYS A 71 7.41 7.61 15.57
C LYS A 71 8.35 8.57 14.82
N GLY A 72 8.07 9.87 14.94
CA GLY A 72 8.87 10.90 14.29
C GLY A 72 8.45 11.25 12.88
N LEU A 73 7.56 10.48 12.28
CA LEU A 73 7.01 10.82 10.97
C LEU A 73 6.05 11.99 11.12
N LYS A 74 6.19 13.00 10.26
CA LYS A 74 5.36 14.22 10.34
C LYS A 74 4.09 14.12 9.50
N ASN A 75 4.18 13.47 8.34
CA ASN A 75 3.07 13.35 7.40
C ASN A 75 2.93 11.91 6.94
N PRO A 76 1.72 11.47 6.58
CA PRO A 76 1.53 10.14 6.00
C PRO A 76 2.36 9.97 4.73
N LEU A 77 2.77 8.73 4.47
CA LEU A 77 3.60 8.41 3.31
C LEU A 77 3.20 7.02 2.81
N ALA A 78 3.04 6.89 1.50
CA ALA A 78 2.61 5.63 0.89
C ALA A 78 3.64 5.09 -0.08
N ALA A 79 3.56 3.78 -0.32
CA ALA A 79 4.33 3.09 -1.36
C ALA A 79 3.47 1.98 -1.95
N VAL A 80 3.72 1.66 -3.22
CA VAL A 80 3.01 0.59 -3.91
C VAL A 80 4.04 -0.42 -4.40
N LEU A 81 3.84 -1.68 -4.02
CA LEU A 81 4.67 -2.78 -4.51
C LEU A 81 3.76 -3.80 -5.20
N ARG A 82 4.13 -4.18 -6.43
CA ARG A 82 3.51 -5.32 -7.08
C ARG A 82 4.55 -6.40 -7.25
N VAL A 83 4.30 -7.57 -6.65
CA VAL A 83 5.22 -8.69 -6.68
C VAL A 83 5.07 -9.49 -7.99
N GLN A 84 6.13 -10.19 -8.39
CA GLN A 84 6.13 -11.01 -9.60
C GLN A 84 5.16 -12.17 -9.51
N GLN A 85 5.12 -12.82 -8.37
CA GLN A 85 4.25 -13.98 -8.12
C GLN A 85 3.39 -13.69 -6.89
N PRO A 86 2.09 -14.00 -6.94
CA PRO A 86 1.23 -13.80 -5.77
C PRO A 86 1.81 -14.51 -4.54
N ILE A 87 1.66 -13.86 -3.38
CA ILE A 87 2.22 -14.37 -2.12
C ILE A 87 1.11 -14.72 -1.13
N PRO A 88 1.31 -15.76 -0.29
CA PRO A 88 0.36 -16.06 0.79
C PRO A 88 0.25 -14.86 1.74
N PHE A 89 -0.96 -14.51 2.14
CA PHE A 89 -1.17 -13.30 2.93
C PHE A 89 -2.20 -13.47 4.05
N ASP A 90 -2.81 -14.63 4.16
CA ASP A 90 -3.91 -14.89 5.11
C ASP A 90 -5.07 -13.91 4.92
N ALA A 91 -5.35 -13.56 3.67
CA ALA A 91 -6.45 -12.67 3.32
C ALA A 91 -7.81 -13.31 3.62
N PRO A 92 -8.88 -12.51 3.80
CA PRO A 92 -10.20 -13.04 4.13
C PRO A 92 -10.77 -14.07 3.14
N ASP A 93 -10.37 -13.97 1.87
CA ASP A 93 -10.83 -14.90 0.82
C ASP A 93 -9.84 -16.05 0.55
N ASP A 94 -8.80 -16.17 1.38
CA ASP A 94 -7.72 -17.17 1.23
C ASP A 94 -6.95 -17.09 -0.09
N GLU A 95 -7.15 -16.01 -0.87
CA GLU A 95 -6.42 -15.81 -2.12
C GLU A 95 -5.06 -15.14 -1.86
N PRO A 96 -4.02 -15.49 -2.64
CA PRO A 96 -2.73 -14.82 -2.50
C PRO A 96 -2.81 -13.37 -2.99
N VAL A 97 -1.84 -12.58 -2.55
CA VAL A 97 -1.79 -11.13 -2.82
C VAL A 97 -0.66 -10.83 -3.81
N VAL A 98 -0.95 -9.98 -4.79
CA VAL A 98 0.03 -9.52 -5.77
C VAL A 98 0.29 -8.02 -5.68
N LEU A 99 -0.68 -7.24 -5.20
CA LEU A 99 -0.58 -5.79 -5.10
C LEU A 99 -0.68 -5.34 -3.64
N LEU A 100 0.34 -4.63 -3.17
CA LEU A 100 0.38 -4.12 -1.80
C LEU A 100 0.51 -2.60 -1.84
N ILE A 101 -0.42 -1.91 -1.18
CA ILE A 101 -0.33 -0.47 -0.96
C ILE A 101 0.02 -0.25 0.50
N PHE A 102 1.25 0.19 0.74
CA PHE A 102 1.76 0.44 2.09
C PHE A 102 1.44 1.85 2.52
N LEU A 103 1.01 2.02 3.77
CA LEU A 103 0.74 3.33 4.36
C LEU A 103 1.47 3.47 5.68
N LEU A 104 2.34 4.46 5.78
CA LEU A 104 2.97 4.86 7.03
C LEU A 104 2.30 6.14 7.51
N VAL A 105 1.92 6.17 8.79
CA VAL A 105 1.27 7.33 9.39
C VAL A 105 2.02 7.79 10.63
N PRO A 106 1.92 9.09 10.99
CA PRO A 106 2.49 9.57 12.25
C PRO A 106 1.90 8.81 13.43
N GLU A 107 2.71 8.62 14.49
CA GLU A 107 2.29 7.91 15.70
C GLU A 107 1.01 8.50 16.30
N ALA A 108 0.88 9.82 16.29
CA ALA A 108 -0.26 10.53 16.83
C ALA A 108 -1.42 10.69 15.84
N ALA A 109 -1.32 10.13 14.65
CA ALA A 109 -2.37 10.27 13.64
C ALA A 109 -3.66 9.59 14.10
N THR A 110 -4.79 10.22 13.80
CA THR A 110 -6.10 9.75 14.22
C THR A 110 -7.05 9.67 13.03
N GLN A 111 -7.97 10.64 12.92
CA GLN A 111 -9.00 10.65 11.89
C GLN A 111 -8.45 10.69 10.46
N ARG A 112 -7.38 11.44 10.24
CA ARG A 112 -6.82 11.63 8.90
C ARG A 112 -6.34 10.32 8.27
N HIS A 113 -5.69 9.45 9.03
CA HIS A 113 -5.20 8.19 8.46
C HIS A 113 -6.34 7.21 8.19
N LEU A 114 -7.42 7.27 8.99
CA LEU A 114 -8.62 6.47 8.71
C LEU A 114 -9.27 6.88 7.40
N GLU A 115 -9.28 8.18 7.10
CA GLU A 115 -9.81 8.69 5.83
C GLU A 115 -8.97 8.21 4.65
N ILE A 116 -7.65 8.19 4.80
CA ILE A 116 -6.75 7.68 3.74
C ILE A 116 -6.97 6.19 3.51
N LEU A 117 -7.03 5.39 4.58
CA LEU A 117 -7.28 3.95 4.47
C LEU A 117 -8.63 3.67 3.81
N SER A 118 -9.66 4.42 4.19
CA SER A 118 -10.99 4.29 3.61
C SER A 118 -10.99 4.59 2.11
N GLU A 119 -10.29 5.64 1.70
CA GLU A 119 -10.16 5.99 0.29
C GLU A 119 -9.42 4.91 -0.50
N ILE A 120 -8.34 4.37 0.06
CA ILE A 120 -7.61 3.28 -0.60
C ILE A 120 -8.51 2.05 -0.76
N ALA A 121 -9.26 1.70 0.27
CA ALA A 121 -10.18 0.57 0.19
C ALA A 121 -11.27 0.79 -0.86
N GLU A 122 -11.81 2.00 -0.96
CA GLU A 122 -12.78 2.36 -1.99
C GLU A 122 -12.16 2.26 -3.39
N MET A 123 -10.95 2.77 -3.57
CA MET A 123 -10.21 2.67 -4.82
C MET A 123 -10.04 1.21 -5.25
N LEU A 124 -9.64 0.34 -4.33
CA LEU A 124 -9.40 -1.06 -4.61
C LEU A 124 -10.69 -1.89 -4.74
N SER A 125 -11.85 -1.31 -4.40
CA SER A 125 -13.15 -1.93 -4.66
C SER A 125 -13.61 -1.70 -6.10
N ASP A 126 -13.01 -0.74 -6.80
CA ASP A 126 -13.24 -0.52 -8.23
C ASP A 126 -12.57 -1.65 -9.01
N ARG A 127 -13.38 -2.58 -9.50
CA ARG A 127 -12.90 -3.79 -10.15
C ARG A 127 -12.03 -3.51 -11.36
N GLU A 128 -12.45 -2.60 -12.21
CA GLU A 128 -11.70 -2.27 -13.44
C GLU A 128 -10.32 -1.69 -13.10
N LEU A 129 -10.29 -0.72 -12.19
CA LEU A 129 -9.03 -0.14 -11.76
C LEU A 129 -8.14 -1.19 -11.08
N ARG A 130 -8.71 -1.98 -10.18
CA ARG A 130 -7.97 -3.02 -9.46
C ARG A 130 -7.28 -3.98 -10.43
N GLU A 131 -8.00 -4.46 -11.44
CA GLU A 131 -7.44 -5.38 -12.42
C GLU A 131 -6.34 -4.72 -13.26
N ARG A 132 -6.48 -3.45 -13.59
CA ARG A 132 -5.44 -2.72 -14.31
C ARG A 132 -4.19 -2.53 -13.45
N LEU A 133 -4.36 -2.22 -12.17
CA LEU A 133 -3.23 -2.09 -11.23
C LEU A 133 -2.47 -3.40 -11.06
N LYS A 134 -3.17 -4.52 -11.14
CA LYS A 134 -2.57 -5.85 -11.00
C LYS A 134 -1.82 -6.31 -12.24
N THR A 135 -2.07 -5.72 -13.40
CA THR A 135 -1.53 -6.20 -14.68
C THR A 135 -0.64 -5.20 -15.43
N GLU A 136 -0.73 -3.90 -15.09
CA GLU A 136 0.07 -2.87 -15.78
C GLU A 136 1.57 -3.09 -15.51
N GLY A 137 2.36 -3.21 -16.58
CA GLY A 137 3.79 -3.51 -16.48
C GLY A 137 4.70 -2.31 -16.24
N ASP A 138 4.18 -1.10 -16.35
CA ASP A 138 4.97 0.13 -16.22
C ASP A 138 4.63 0.84 -14.90
N ALA A 139 5.63 0.99 -14.03
CA ALA A 139 5.45 1.65 -12.72
C ALA A 139 4.90 3.07 -12.86
N ALA A 140 5.33 3.83 -13.88
CA ALA A 140 4.84 5.18 -14.11
C ALA A 140 3.35 5.18 -14.44
N LYS A 141 2.89 4.19 -15.22
CA LYS A 141 1.48 4.05 -15.55
C LYS A 141 0.65 3.59 -14.36
N VAL A 142 1.20 2.74 -13.50
CA VAL A 142 0.54 2.35 -12.24
C VAL A 142 0.33 3.59 -11.38
N HIS A 143 1.35 4.41 -11.23
CA HIS A 143 1.24 5.67 -10.50
C HIS A 143 0.16 6.57 -11.11
N GLU A 144 0.15 6.71 -12.44
CA GLU A 144 -0.82 7.53 -13.15
C GLU A 144 -2.25 7.05 -12.95
N LEU A 145 -2.48 5.73 -13.00
CA LEU A 145 -3.80 5.16 -12.74
C LEU A 145 -4.31 5.52 -11.34
N ILE A 146 -3.43 5.45 -10.36
CA ILE A 146 -3.78 5.82 -8.98
C ILE A 146 -4.05 7.34 -8.89
N ALA A 147 -3.18 8.15 -9.47
CA ALA A 147 -3.28 9.61 -9.39
C ALA A 147 -4.54 10.14 -10.06
N ASN A 148 -4.99 9.49 -11.11
CA ASN A 148 -6.16 9.92 -11.88
C ASN A 148 -7.48 9.37 -11.35
N TRP A 149 -7.44 8.45 -10.38
CA TRP A 149 -8.67 7.92 -9.83
C TRP A 149 -9.37 8.98 -8.98
N GLU A 150 -10.69 9.05 -9.13
CA GLU A 150 -11.54 9.96 -8.36
C GLU A 150 -12.58 9.15 -7.59
N PRO A 151 -12.81 9.47 -6.31
CA PRO A 151 -13.89 8.84 -5.55
C PRO A 151 -15.22 9.08 -6.25
N LEU A 152 -16.11 8.10 -6.18
CA LEU A 152 -17.48 8.28 -6.67
C LEU A 152 -18.12 9.37 -5.81
N LYS A 153 -18.49 10.49 -6.47
CA LYS A 153 -19.24 11.51 -5.78
C LYS A 153 -20.64 10.96 -5.53
N SER A 154 -21.10 11.05 -4.29
CA SER A 154 -22.48 10.71 -4.01
C SER A 154 -23.36 11.64 -4.87
N VAL A 155 -24.19 11.04 -5.69
CA VAL A 155 -25.18 11.77 -6.46
C VAL A 155 -26.28 12.12 -5.49
N ALA A 156 -26.31 13.37 -5.10
CA ALA A 156 -27.40 13.85 -4.25
C ALA A 156 -28.67 13.94 -5.06
#